data_40b3ea99b119d5f357c0b3321d4d325e
#
_entry.id   40b3ea99b119d5f357c0b3321d4d325e
#
_cell.length_a   1.000
_cell.length_b   1.000
_cell.length_c   1.000
_cell.angle_alpha   90.00
_cell.angle_beta   90.00
_cell.angle_gamma   90.00
#
_symmetry.space_group_name_H-M   'P 1'
#
loop_
_entity.id
_entity.type
_entity.pdbx_description
1 polymer ?
#
loop_
_entity_poly.entity_id
_entity_poly.type
_entity_poly.pdbx_seq_one_letter_code
_entity_poly.pdbx_strand_id
1 'polypeptide(L)'
;MLSASRGTTSIDEGKLTQPKITNMSHQLSQADQEQYRRDGFFFPLRIFSAEEAADHREQLENLEAKHGPMHYRTKPYLLMKSAVDIAQNPVLLDAVESLLGPDILLWDSAYVIKEPKNKKYVSWHQDLTYWGLDGEELVTAWVALSEVKTENGCMKMFPGSHREGKYEHQDTFGENNILHRGQELSIKIDEEQTISVELQPGQVSFHHGWVAHASHPNTTNDRRIGLSLQYLTPRTQQKHTDLESATLVRGKDRYGNFRPEPLCTENFAPEMITFQAEVERLKHKVYDTK
;
A
#
# COMPACT_ATOMS: atom_id res chain seq x y z
N MET A 1 0.08 86.31 -12.65
CA MET A 1 -0.94 85.29 -12.26
C MET A 1 -0.57 84.00 -12.96
N LEU A 2 0.07 83.10 -12.22
CA LEU A 2 0.56 81.80 -12.74
C LEU A 2 -0.36 80.69 -12.20
N SER A 3 -1.07 80.03 -13.11
CA SER A 3 -1.94 78.88 -12.81
C SER A 3 -1.12 77.58 -12.84
N ALA A 4 -1.09 76.88 -11.71
CA ALA A 4 -0.43 75.60 -11.56
C ALA A 4 -1.48 74.48 -11.82
N SER A 5 -1.28 73.69 -12.85
CA SER A 5 -2.00 72.44 -13.12
C SER A 5 -1.39 71.32 -12.33
N ARG A 6 -2.18 70.63 -11.47
CA ARG A 6 -1.80 69.41 -10.79
C ARG A 6 -2.11 68.21 -11.72
N GLY A 7 -1.09 67.50 -12.14
CA GLY A 7 -1.24 66.23 -12.81
C GLY A 7 -1.44 65.12 -11.76
N THR A 8 -2.53 64.39 -11.87
CA THR A 8 -2.80 63.15 -11.12
C THR A 8 -2.26 61.97 -11.87
N THR A 9 -1.21 61.36 -11.36
CA THR A 9 -0.72 60.06 -11.83
C THR A 9 -1.58 58.94 -11.24
N SER A 10 -2.32 58.25 -12.08
CA SER A 10 -3.01 57.01 -11.72
C SER A 10 -2.01 55.87 -11.62
N ILE A 11 -1.93 55.25 -10.46
CA ILE A 11 -1.16 54.03 -10.25
C ILE A 11 -2.01 52.85 -10.78
N ASP A 12 -1.50 52.20 -11.81
CA ASP A 12 -2.08 50.96 -12.38
C ASP A 12 -1.82 49.81 -11.40
N GLU A 13 -2.87 49.36 -10.71
CA GLU A 13 -2.81 48.16 -9.88
C GLU A 13 -2.67 46.93 -10.76
N GLY A 14 -1.44 46.51 -11.01
CA GLY A 14 -1.12 45.26 -11.66
C GLY A 14 -1.73 44.07 -10.90
N LYS A 15 -2.79 43.49 -11.45
CA LYS A 15 -3.36 42.22 -10.99
C LYS A 15 -2.27 41.15 -11.00
N LEU A 16 -1.77 40.80 -9.82
CA LEU A 16 -0.99 39.59 -9.59
C LEU A 16 -1.88 38.39 -9.93
N THR A 17 -1.71 37.87 -11.14
CA THR A 17 -2.27 36.57 -11.53
C THR A 17 -1.54 35.51 -10.73
N GLN A 18 -2.20 34.92 -9.73
CA GLN A 18 -1.73 33.73 -9.07
C GLN A 18 -1.52 32.64 -10.14
N PRO A 19 -0.40 31.88 -10.12
CA PRO A 19 -0.23 30.77 -11.02
C PRO A 19 -1.36 29.79 -10.78
N LYS A 20 -2.11 29.45 -11.84
CA LYS A 20 -3.02 28.30 -11.83
C LYS A 20 -2.20 27.08 -11.50
N ILE A 21 -2.40 26.51 -10.30
CA ILE A 21 -1.93 25.16 -9.97
C ILE A 21 -2.68 24.25 -10.94
N THR A 22 -2.03 23.92 -12.05
CA THR A 22 -2.46 22.81 -12.90
C THR A 22 -2.31 21.56 -12.03
N ASN A 23 -3.44 20.97 -11.62
CA ASN A 23 -3.45 19.60 -11.11
C ASN A 23 -2.86 18.72 -12.21
N MET A 24 -1.56 18.48 -12.17
CA MET A 24 -0.95 17.46 -12.99
C MET A 24 -1.42 16.12 -12.41
N SER A 25 -2.26 15.42 -13.12
CA SER A 25 -2.63 14.03 -12.82
C SER A 25 -1.33 13.21 -12.80
N HIS A 26 -1.07 12.54 -11.69
CA HIS A 26 0.07 11.63 -11.53
C HIS A 26 -0.28 10.20 -11.94
N GLN A 27 -1.17 10.06 -12.90
CA GLN A 27 -1.55 8.77 -13.47
C GLN A 27 -0.33 8.06 -14.07
N LEU A 28 -0.32 6.74 -13.95
CA LEU A 28 0.67 5.91 -14.63
C LEU A 28 0.58 6.14 -16.14
N SER A 29 1.74 6.24 -16.80
CA SER A 29 1.77 6.31 -18.25
C SER A 29 1.18 5.03 -18.87
N GLN A 30 0.79 5.10 -20.15
CA GLN A 30 0.31 3.90 -20.85
C GLN A 30 1.35 2.78 -20.82
N ALA A 31 2.63 3.10 -20.96
CA ALA A 31 3.75 2.13 -20.93
C ALA A 31 3.84 1.44 -19.55
N ASP A 32 3.68 2.20 -18.44
CA ASP A 32 3.70 1.64 -17.08
C ASP A 32 2.50 0.72 -16.82
N GLN A 33 1.31 1.10 -17.29
CA GLN A 33 0.12 0.26 -17.23
C GLN A 33 0.26 -1.01 -18.07
N GLU A 34 0.89 -0.92 -19.25
CA GLU A 34 1.20 -2.08 -20.09
C GLU A 34 2.22 -3.00 -19.44
N GLN A 35 3.24 -2.45 -18.77
CA GLN A 35 4.18 -3.22 -17.95
C GLN A 35 3.45 -3.96 -16.85
N TYR A 36 2.60 -3.28 -16.07
CA TYR A 36 1.80 -3.92 -15.01
C TYR A 36 0.94 -5.07 -15.55
N ARG A 37 0.25 -4.87 -16.68
CA ARG A 37 -0.59 -5.92 -17.29
C ARG A 37 0.23 -7.10 -17.81
N ARG A 38 1.46 -6.85 -18.32
CA ARG A 38 2.35 -7.89 -18.85
C ARG A 38 3.01 -8.70 -17.74
N ASP A 39 3.57 -8.01 -16.75
CA ASP A 39 4.44 -8.61 -15.73
C ASP A 39 3.69 -8.93 -14.44
N GLY A 40 2.53 -8.29 -14.20
CA GLY A 40 1.73 -8.38 -12.98
C GLY A 40 2.20 -7.42 -11.89
N PHE A 41 3.20 -6.57 -12.16
CA PHE A 41 3.70 -5.56 -11.24
C PHE A 41 4.36 -4.40 -11.98
N PHE A 42 4.44 -3.26 -11.28
CA PHE A 42 5.14 -2.05 -11.73
C PHE A 42 5.86 -1.38 -10.55
N PHE A 43 7.07 -0.92 -10.78
CA PHE A 43 7.87 -0.11 -9.86
C PHE A 43 9.06 0.53 -10.60
N PRO A 44 9.75 1.54 -10.03
CA PRO A 44 9.34 2.33 -8.87
C PRO A 44 8.49 3.54 -9.29
N LEU A 45 7.54 3.94 -8.45
CA LEU A 45 6.93 5.26 -8.52
C LEU A 45 7.26 6.03 -7.24
N ARG A 46 7.67 7.30 -7.35
CA ARG A 46 7.87 8.16 -6.17
C ARG A 46 6.55 8.86 -5.82
N ILE A 47 6.10 8.68 -4.57
CA ILE A 47 4.87 9.30 -4.07
C ILE A 47 5.11 10.41 -3.06
N PHE A 48 6.29 10.44 -2.42
CA PHE A 48 6.75 11.53 -1.55
C PHE A 48 8.28 11.51 -1.42
N SER A 49 8.86 12.54 -0.82
CA SER A 49 10.31 12.67 -0.66
C SER A 49 10.90 11.66 0.33
N ALA A 50 12.23 11.54 0.36
CA ALA A 50 12.90 10.70 1.35
C ALA A 50 12.77 11.26 2.77
N GLU A 51 12.68 12.60 2.92
CA GLU A 51 12.45 13.28 4.18
C GLU A 51 11.05 12.97 4.72
N GLU A 52 10.01 13.05 3.88
CA GLU A 52 8.65 12.67 4.27
C GLU A 52 8.57 11.18 4.64
N ALA A 53 9.31 10.31 3.95
CA ALA A 53 9.41 8.90 4.32
C ALA A 53 10.07 8.71 5.70
N ALA A 54 11.10 9.50 6.01
CA ALA A 54 11.76 9.46 7.30
C ALA A 54 10.82 9.94 8.43
N ASP A 55 10.02 10.99 8.18
CA ASP A 55 9.01 11.48 9.12
C ASP A 55 7.93 10.41 9.41
N HIS A 56 7.45 9.70 8.37
CA HIS A 56 6.52 8.58 8.53
C HIS A 56 7.14 7.41 9.30
N ARG A 57 8.41 7.10 9.06
CA ARG A 57 9.16 6.09 9.82
C ARG A 57 9.29 6.49 11.29
N GLU A 58 9.66 7.72 11.59
CA GLU A 58 9.79 8.23 12.97
C GLU A 58 8.46 8.15 13.71
N GLN A 59 7.36 8.54 13.06
CA GLN A 59 6.02 8.43 13.64
C GLN A 59 5.65 6.96 13.95
N LEU A 60 5.95 6.03 13.05
CA LEU A 60 5.75 4.59 13.29
C LEU A 60 6.56 4.13 14.51
N GLU A 61 7.87 4.39 14.55
CA GLU A 61 8.76 3.95 15.62
C GLU A 61 8.39 4.56 16.98
N ASN A 62 7.95 5.83 17.01
CA ASN A 62 7.42 6.49 18.21
C ASN A 62 6.11 5.85 18.72
N LEU A 63 5.24 5.39 17.82
CA LEU A 63 4.00 4.69 18.19
C LEU A 63 4.27 3.25 18.60
N GLU A 64 5.21 2.55 17.97
CA GLU A 64 5.66 1.23 18.41
C GLU A 64 6.22 1.23 19.84
N ALA A 65 6.99 2.27 20.20
CA ALA A 65 7.52 2.44 21.55
C ALA A 65 6.42 2.58 22.62
N LYS A 66 5.24 3.08 22.27
CA LYS A 66 4.11 3.30 23.19
C LYS A 66 3.09 2.16 23.18
N HIS A 67 2.84 1.57 22.01
CA HIS A 67 1.71 0.67 21.78
C HIS A 67 2.13 -0.75 21.36
N GLY A 68 3.44 -1.02 21.31
CA GLY A 68 3.99 -2.29 20.87
C GLY A 68 4.15 -2.41 19.36
N PRO A 69 4.72 -3.53 18.88
CA PRO A 69 5.06 -3.73 17.46
C PRO A 69 3.87 -3.57 16.52
N MET A 70 4.12 -2.95 15.35
CA MET A 70 3.11 -2.76 14.30
C MET A 70 3.27 -3.75 13.13
N HIS A 71 4.31 -4.59 13.16
CA HIS A 71 4.52 -5.60 12.13
C HIS A 71 3.31 -6.55 12.02
N TYR A 72 2.71 -6.63 10.83
CA TYR A 72 1.48 -7.38 10.51
C TYR A 72 0.24 -7.08 11.37
N ARG A 73 0.22 -5.96 12.09
CA ARG A 73 -1.02 -5.51 12.73
C ARG A 73 -2.04 -5.14 11.65
N THR A 74 -3.23 -5.70 11.75
CA THR A 74 -4.31 -5.51 10.77
C THR A 74 -4.74 -4.05 10.70
N LYS A 75 -4.82 -3.51 9.48
CA LYS A 75 -5.36 -2.19 9.16
C LYS A 75 -4.80 -1.05 10.04
N PRO A 76 -3.46 -0.84 10.07
CA PRO A 76 -2.87 0.26 10.85
C PRO A 76 -3.43 1.63 10.49
N TYR A 77 -4.01 1.83 9.30
CA TYR A 77 -4.70 3.07 8.96
C TYR A 77 -5.95 3.35 9.81
N LEU A 78 -6.51 2.37 10.51
CA LEU A 78 -7.55 2.60 11.52
C LEU A 78 -6.99 3.18 12.83
N LEU A 79 -5.69 3.02 13.09
CA LEU A 79 -5.04 3.38 14.35
C LEU A 79 -4.06 4.55 14.23
N MET A 80 -3.52 4.79 13.04
CA MET A 80 -2.39 5.68 12.83
C MET A 80 -2.68 6.67 11.71
N LYS A 81 -2.66 7.96 12.05
CA LYS A 81 -2.88 9.03 11.10
C LYS A 81 -1.84 9.00 9.95
N SER A 82 -0.58 8.72 10.25
CA SER A 82 0.47 8.62 9.23
C SER A 82 0.18 7.52 8.19
N ALA A 83 -0.44 6.41 8.61
CA ALA A 83 -0.84 5.35 7.67
C ALA A 83 -2.04 5.79 6.80
N VAL A 84 -2.97 6.60 7.34
CA VAL A 84 -4.04 7.25 6.55
C VAL A 84 -3.45 8.21 5.53
N ASP A 85 -2.52 9.08 5.95
CA ASP A 85 -1.90 10.10 5.10
C ASP A 85 -1.15 9.43 3.91
N ILE A 86 -0.47 8.31 4.14
CA ILE A 86 0.14 7.51 3.08
C ILE A 86 -0.92 6.89 2.17
N ALA A 87 -1.93 6.22 2.75
CA ALA A 87 -2.95 5.51 1.97
C ALA A 87 -3.83 6.45 1.12
N GLN A 88 -3.99 7.69 1.52
CA GLN A 88 -4.76 8.71 0.79
C GLN A 88 -3.87 9.70 0.02
N ASN A 89 -2.56 9.42 -0.10
CA ASN A 89 -1.66 10.26 -0.87
C ASN A 89 -2.18 10.42 -2.31
N PRO A 90 -2.34 11.65 -2.82
CA PRO A 90 -2.95 11.89 -4.15
C PRO A 90 -2.18 11.21 -5.29
N VAL A 91 -0.85 11.22 -5.25
CA VAL A 91 0.00 10.58 -6.28
C VAL A 91 -0.19 9.06 -6.28
N LEU A 92 -0.28 8.47 -5.08
CA LEU A 92 -0.56 7.04 -4.93
C LEU A 92 -1.95 6.69 -5.47
N LEU A 93 -2.97 7.45 -5.10
CA LEU A 93 -4.34 7.18 -5.56
C LEU A 93 -4.52 7.42 -7.06
N ASP A 94 -3.83 8.39 -7.67
CA ASP A 94 -3.84 8.58 -9.14
C ASP A 94 -3.25 7.36 -9.86
N ALA A 95 -2.17 6.78 -9.33
CA ALA A 95 -1.58 5.56 -9.86
C ALA A 95 -2.51 4.35 -9.70
N VAL A 96 -3.13 4.18 -8.52
CA VAL A 96 -4.12 3.11 -8.26
C VAL A 96 -5.33 3.25 -9.19
N GLU A 97 -5.84 4.48 -9.40
CA GLU A 97 -6.94 4.74 -10.34
C GLU A 97 -6.59 4.32 -11.77
N SER A 98 -5.33 4.51 -12.19
CA SER A 98 -4.85 4.07 -13.51
C SER A 98 -4.94 2.55 -13.70
N LEU A 99 -4.94 1.78 -12.62
CA LEU A 99 -4.98 0.31 -12.63
C LEU A 99 -6.38 -0.25 -12.38
N LEU A 100 -7.16 0.36 -11.48
CA LEU A 100 -8.45 -0.14 -11.02
C LEU A 100 -9.66 0.66 -11.53
N GLY A 101 -9.43 1.87 -12.04
CA GLY A 101 -10.51 2.81 -12.35
C GLY A 101 -10.89 3.71 -11.17
N PRO A 102 -11.95 4.55 -11.33
CA PRO A 102 -12.18 5.71 -10.47
C PRO A 102 -12.82 5.41 -9.10
N ASP A 103 -13.38 4.23 -8.90
CA ASP A 103 -14.06 3.86 -7.66
C ASP A 103 -13.16 2.90 -6.86
N ILE A 104 -12.60 3.36 -5.72
CA ILE A 104 -11.53 2.67 -5.00
C ILE A 104 -11.85 2.56 -3.51
N LEU A 105 -11.79 1.32 -3.00
CA LEU A 105 -11.79 1.02 -1.58
C LEU A 105 -10.36 0.65 -1.12
N LEU A 106 -9.94 1.16 0.02
CA LEU A 106 -8.83 0.62 0.81
C LEU A 106 -9.41 -0.49 1.68
N TRP A 107 -9.03 -1.74 1.38
CA TRP A 107 -9.60 -2.91 2.06
C TRP A 107 -8.75 -3.39 3.23
N ASP A 108 -7.43 -3.42 3.05
CA ASP A 108 -6.51 -3.86 4.11
C ASP A 108 -5.18 -3.13 4.04
N SER A 109 -4.41 -3.21 5.10
CA SER A 109 -3.02 -2.79 5.13
C SER A 109 -2.26 -3.49 6.25
N ALA A 110 -0.94 -3.53 6.12
CA ALA A 110 -0.04 -3.98 7.19
C ALA A 110 1.36 -3.37 7.02
N TYR A 111 2.01 -3.03 8.13
CA TYR A 111 3.44 -2.81 8.08
C TYR A 111 4.17 -4.14 7.94
N VAL A 112 5.00 -4.24 6.92
CA VAL A 112 5.86 -5.42 6.68
C VAL A 112 7.29 -5.03 7.01
N ILE A 113 7.72 -5.41 8.21
CA ILE A 113 9.00 -4.99 8.80
C ILE A 113 9.93 -6.19 8.89
N LYS A 114 11.16 -6.03 8.42
CA LYS A 114 12.23 -6.99 8.65
C LYS A 114 13.28 -6.36 9.56
N GLU A 115 13.38 -6.88 10.77
CA GLU A 115 14.36 -6.44 11.75
C GLU A 115 15.80 -6.74 11.30
N PRO A 116 16.80 -5.98 11.76
CA PRO A 116 18.20 -6.19 11.42
C PRO A 116 18.66 -7.62 11.73
N LYS A 117 19.45 -8.23 10.81
CA LYS A 117 20.07 -9.56 11.00
C LYS A 117 19.07 -10.66 11.42
N ASN A 118 17.81 -10.50 11.01
CA ASN A 118 16.78 -11.48 11.31
C ASN A 118 16.70 -12.55 10.21
N LYS A 119 16.52 -13.81 10.61
CA LYS A 119 16.41 -14.95 9.69
C LYS A 119 15.03 -15.07 9.03
N LYS A 120 14.08 -14.22 9.37
CA LYS A 120 12.72 -14.28 8.85
C LYS A 120 12.66 -13.95 7.37
N TYR A 121 11.96 -14.81 6.62
CA TYR A 121 11.74 -14.68 5.18
C TYR A 121 10.23 -14.77 4.87
N VAL A 122 9.86 -14.41 3.65
CA VAL A 122 8.55 -14.70 3.08
C VAL A 122 8.76 -15.70 1.95
N SER A 123 8.15 -16.87 2.04
CA SER A 123 8.17 -17.90 0.99
C SER A 123 7.48 -17.44 -0.29
N TRP A 124 7.73 -18.11 -1.38
CA TRP A 124 7.00 -17.90 -2.63
C TRP A 124 5.51 -18.19 -2.43
N HIS A 125 4.67 -17.20 -2.70
CA HIS A 125 3.22 -17.26 -2.52
C HIS A 125 2.49 -16.32 -3.48
N GLN A 126 1.18 -16.45 -3.51
CA GLN A 126 0.23 -15.54 -4.16
C GLN A 126 -0.78 -15.07 -3.11
N ASP A 127 -0.95 -13.78 -2.99
CA ASP A 127 -1.79 -13.13 -1.98
C ASP A 127 -3.26 -13.57 -2.03
N LEU A 128 -3.86 -13.53 -3.21
CA LEU A 128 -5.28 -13.85 -3.42
C LEU A 128 -5.68 -15.28 -3.05
N THR A 129 -4.72 -16.19 -2.90
CA THR A 129 -5.01 -17.56 -2.47
C THR A 129 -5.71 -17.61 -1.11
N TYR A 130 -5.43 -16.64 -0.24
CA TYR A 130 -5.80 -16.66 1.17
C TYR A 130 -6.81 -15.58 1.58
N TRP A 131 -7.06 -14.60 0.72
CA TRP A 131 -7.88 -13.45 1.08
C TRP A 131 -9.39 -13.69 1.02
N GLY A 132 -9.83 -14.75 0.37
CA GLY A 132 -11.26 -15.10 0.26
C GLY A 132 -12.08 -14.14 -0.58
N LEU A 133 -11.43 -13.28 -1.35
CA LEU A 133 -12.10 -12.35 -2.26
C LEU A 133 -12.58 -13.06 -3.52
N ASP A 134 -13.71 -12.60 -4.07
CA ASP A 134 -14.12 -12.97 -5.41
C ASP A 134 -13.66 -11.91 -6.42
N GLY A 135 -12.97 -12.30 -7.43
CA GLY A 135 -12.47 -11.39 -8.45
C GLY A 135 -11.01 -10.97 -8.20
N GLU A 136 -10.49 -10.30 -9.22
CA GLU A 136 -9.08 -9.96 -9.35
C GLU A 136 -8.86 -8.45 -9.46
N GLU A 137 -9.94 -7.66 -9.30
CA GLU A 137 -9.91 -6.20 -9.41
C GLU A 137 -9.33 -5.57 -8.14
N LEU A 138 -8.08 -5.90 -7.86
CA LEU A 138 -7.34 -5.39 -6.72
C LEU A 138 -5.87 -5.15 -7.08
N VAL A 139 -5.23 -4.28 -6.34
CA VAL A 139 -3.80 -4.01 -6.41
C VAL A 139 -3.23 -3.85 -5.01
N THR A 140 -2.10 -4.48 -4.76
CA THR A 140 -1.29 -4.19 -3.58
C THR A 140 -0.27 -3.10 -3.93
N ALA A 141 -0.31 -1.99 -3.19
CA ALA A 141 0.71 -0.96 -3.22
C ALA A 141 1.62 -1.12 -2.00
N TRP A 142 2.91 -1.35 -2.24
CA TRP A 142 3.89 -1.52 -1.18
C TRP A 142 4.82 -0.31 -1.12
N VAL A 143 4.66 0.54 -0.08
CA VAL A 143 5.35 1.82 0.08
C VAL A 143 6.57 1.66 0.97
N ALA A 144 7.75 2.04 0.47
CA ALA A 144 9.01 1.98 1.21
C ALA A 144 9.17 3.17 2.17
N LEU A 145 9.36 2.90 3.45
CA LEU A 145 9.70 3.90 4.49
C LEU A 145 11.17 3.84 4.91
N SER A 146 11.90 2.85 4.42
CA SER A 146 13.36 2.73 4.53
C SER A 146 13.92 2.38 3.15
N GLU A 147 15.24 2.39 3.00
CA GLU A 147 15.88 1.81 1.83
C GLU A 147 15.54 0.33 1.71
N VAL A 148 15.22 -0.14 0.50
CA VAL A 148 14.85 -1.52 0.18
C VAL A 148 15.77 -2.05 -0.90
N LYS A 149 16.60 -3.02 -0.52
CA LYS A 149 17.61 -3.66 -1.38
C LYS A 149 17.60 -5.17 -1.24
N THR A 150 18.30 -5.84 -2.11
CA THR A 150 18.44 -7.31 -2.07
C THR A 150 18.98 -7.79 -0.72
N GLU A 151 20.02 -7.13 -0.15
CA GLU A 151 20.64 -7.53 1.12
C GLU A 151 19.76 -7.33 2.35
N ASN A 152 18.75 -6.45 2.31
CA ASN A 152 17.79 -6.31 3.42
C ASN A 152 16.43 -6.95 3.14
N GLY A 153 16.38 -7.81 2.10
CA GLY A 153 15.22 -8.63 1.78
C GLY A 153 14.12 -7.88 1.05
N CYS A 154 14.44 -7.20 -0.06
CA CYS A 154 13.44 -6.69 -1.01
C CYS A 154 12.53 -7.83 -1.49
N MET A 155 11.37 -7.48 -2.03
CA MET A 155 10.53 -8.47 -2.70
C MET A 155 11.21 -8.95 -3.98
N LYS A 156 11.06 -10.25 -4.27
CA LYS A 156 11.32 -10.86 -5.57
C LYS A 156 9.98 -11.21 -6.19
N MET A 157 9.78 -10.85 -7.44
CA MET A 157 8.55 -11.13 -8.18
C MET A 157 8.84 -11.96 -9.42
N PHE A 158 7.94 -12.91 -9.71
CA PHE A 158 8.03 -13.73 -10.91
C PHE A 158 7.15 -13.14 -12.02
N PRO A 159 7.75 -12.50 -13.05
CA PRO A 159 7.01 -11.77 -14.08
C PRO A 159 6.02 -12.65 -14.82
N GLY A 160 4.80 -12.14 -15.02
CA GLY A 160 3.77 -12.82 -15.80
C GLY A 160 3.04 -13.96 -15.07
N SER A 161 3.48 -14.36 -13.87
CA SER A 161 2.89 -15.45 -13.09
C SER A 161 1.40 -15.26 -12.77
N HIS A 162 0.94 -14.02 -12.67
CA HIS A 162 -0.47 -13.71 -12.43
C HIS A 162 -1.41 -14.18 -13.55
N ARG A 163 -0.90 -14.37 -14.78
CA ARG A 163 -1.69 -14.84 -15.94
C ARG A 163 -1.97 -16.34 -15.91
N GLU A 164 -1.20 -17.09 -15.13
CA GLU A 164 -1.40 -18.52 -14.91
C GLU A 164 -2.50 -18.78 -13.85
N GLY A 165 -3.03 -17.73 -13.23
CA GLY A 165 -4.03 -17.82 -12.18
C GLY A 165 -3.46 -18.39 -10.88
N LYS A 166 -4.29 -19.11 -10.14
CA LYS A 166 -3.93 -19.69 -8.85
C LYS A 166 -3.02 -20.89 -8.99
N TYR A 167 -1.81 -20.81 -8.44
CA TYR A 167 -0.95 -21.97 -8.23
C TYR A 167 -1.39 -22.80 -7.01
N GLU A 168 -0.96 -24.07 -6.98
CA GLU A 168 -1.12 -24.89 -5.79
C GLU A 168 -0.18 -24.41 -4.67
N HIS A 169 -0.72 -24.34 -3.46
CA HIS A 169 0.01 -23.95 -2.25
C HIS A 169 -0.06 -25.06 -1.21
N GLN A 170 0.98 -25.15 -0.40
CA GLN A 170 1.05 -26.01 0.78
C GLN A 170 1.36 -25.22 2.02
N ASP A 171 0.81 -25.61 3.17
CA ASP A 171 1.13 -25.04 4.48
C ASP A 171 2.34 -25.76 5.07
N THR A 172 3.46 -25.06 5.23
CA THR A 172 4.71 -25.67 5.74
C THR A 172 4.93 -25.40 7.22
N PHE A 173 4.31 -24.36 7.78
CA PHE A 173 4.48 -23.89 9.16
C PHE A 173 5.95 -23.64 9.55
N GLY A 174 6.78 -23.22 8.59
CA GLY A 174 8.20 -22.98 8.80
C GLY A 174 8.46 -21.89 9.84
N GLU A 175 9.26 -22.17 10.86
CA GLU A 175 9.52 -21.29 12.02
C GLU A 175 9.97 -19.87 11.64
N ASN A 176 10.76 -19.73 10.56
CA ASN A 176 11.26 -18.44 10.09
C ASN A 176 10.42 -17.83 8.97
N ASN A 177 9.34 -18.49 8.53
CA ASN A 177 8.45 -17.93 7.54
C ASN A 177 7.50 -16.93 8.21
N ILE A 178 7.44 -15.72 7.66
CA ILE A 178 6.59 -14.65 8.23
C ILE A 178 5.10 -14.93 7.97
N LEU A 179 4.77 -15.66 6.90
CA LEU A 179 3.38 -15.98 6.57
C LEU A 179 2.77 -16.88 7.65
N HIS A 180 1.55 -16.56 8.10
CA HIS A 180 0.88 -17.14 9.26
C HIS A 180 0.88 -18.68 9.29
N ARG A 181 0.70 -19.31 8.13
CA ARG A 181 0.68 -20.78 7.99
C ARG A 181 1.94 -21.31 7.30
N GLY A 182 2.94 -20.42 7.06
CA GLY A 182 4.12 -20.77 6.28
C GLY A 182 3.79 -21.18 4.84
N GLN A 183 2.75 -20.57 4.24
CA GLN A 183 2.26 -20.91 2.90
C GLN A 183 3.38 -20.83 1.88
N GLU A 184 3.47 -21.83 1.03
CA GLU A 184 4.51 -21.96 0.01
C GLU A 184 3.93 -22.54 -1.28
N LEU A 185 4.39 -22.03 -2.43
CA LEU A 185 4.02 -22.59 -3.73
C LEU A 185 4.53 -24.03 -3.84
N SER A 186 3.68 -24.94 -4.34
CA SER A 186 4.08 -26.33 -4.63
C SER A 186 4.98 -26.45 -5.87
N ILE A 187 5.18 -25.36 -6.61
CA ILE A 187 6.06 -25.29 -7.77
C ILE A 187 7.40 -24.64 -7.40
N LYS A 188 8.47 -25.06 -8.07
CA LYS A 188 9.77 -24.40 -7.93
C LYS A 188 9.86 -23.22 -8.87
N ILE A 189 10.09 -22.03 -8.31
CA ILE A 189 10.37 -20.81 -9.07
C ILE A 189 11.88 -20.78 -9.39
N ASP A 190 12.20 -20.51 -10.65
CA ASP A 190 13.57 -20.22 -11.09
C ASP A 190 13.91 -18.77 -10.71
N GLU A 191 14.74 -18.60 -9.70
CA GLU A 191 15.09 -17.27 -9.18
C GLU A 191 15.87 -16.40 -10.17
N GLU A 192 16.52 -16.99 -11.19
CA GLU A 192 17.20 -16.25 -12.24
C GLU A 192 16.22 -15.48 -13.15
N GLN A 193 14.97 -15.92 -13.22
CA GLN A 193 13.89 -15.29 -13.97
C GLN A 193 13.10 -14.26 -13.15
N THR A 194 13.46 -14.05 -11.89
CA THR A 194 12.74 -13.14 -11.00
C THR A 194 13.35 -11.74 -11.01
N ILE A 195 12.52 -10.76 -10.65
CA ILE A 195 12.92 -9.36 -10.55
C ILE A 195 12.96 -8.95 -9.08
N SER A 196 14.11 -8.43 -8.63
CA SER A 196 14.26 -7.81 -7.31
C SER A 196 13.65 -6.41 -7.30
N VAL A 197 12.66 -6.18 -6.43
CA VAL A 197 11.95 -4.92 -6.30
C VAL A 197 12.68 -4.03 -5.30
N GLU A 198 13.73 -3.36 -5.76
CA GLU A 198 14.50 -2.41 -4.95
C GLU A 198 13.85 -1.03 -5.00
N LEU A 199 13.73 -0.38 -3.84
CA LEU A 199 13.05 0.91 -3.69
C LEU A 199 13.86 1.84 -2.78
N GLN A 200 13.83 3.13 -3.11
CA GLN A 200 14.27 4.18 -2.21
C GLN A 200 13.11 4.60 -1.28
N PRO A 201 13.39 5.17 -0.09
CA PRO A 201 12.35 5.72 0.77
C PRO A 201 11.43 6.68 0.00
N GLY A 202 10.11 6.55 0.19
CA GLY A 202 9.10 7.33 -0.53
C GLY A 202 8.73 6.81 -1.91
N GLN A 203 9.30 5.67 -2.34
CA GLN A 203 8.87 4.96 -3.54
C GLN A 203 7.89 3.85 -3.21
N VAL A 204 7.10 3.46 -4.20
CA VAL A 204 6.09 2.41 -4.13
C VAL A 204 6.26 1.42 -5.28
N SER A 205 5.93 0.16 -5.02
CA SER A 205 5.67 -0.87 -6.03
C SER A 205 4.20 -1.28 -6.00
N PHE A 206 3.67 -1.63 -7.16
CA PHE A 206 2.31 -2.15 -7.35
C PHE A 206 2.38 -3.58 -7.83
N HIS A 207 1.57 -4.47 -7.28
CA HIS A 207 1.49 -5.84 -7.78
C HIS A 207 0.07 -6.41 -7.72
N HIS A 208 -0.21 -7.30 -8.65
CA HIS A 208 -1.46 -8.05 -8.78
C HIS A 208 -1.51 -9.17 -7.74
N GLY A 209 -2.68 -9.45 -7.18
CA GLY A 209 -2.82 -10.46 -6.14
C GLY A 209 -2.44 -11.90 -6.54
N TRP A 210 -2.39 -12.21 -7.84
CA TRP A 210 -1.91 -13.48 -8.38
C TRP A 210 -0.42 -13.48 -8.80
N VAL A 211 0.31 -12.38 -8.61
CA VAL A 211 1.76 -12.42 -8.85
C VAL A 211 2.44 -13.27 -7.78
N ALA A 212 3.20 -14.27 -8.22
CA ALA A 212 4.05 -15.04 -7.32
C ALA A 212 5.21 -14.16 -6.84
N HIS A 213 5.37 -14.06 -5.52
CA HIS A 213 6.42 -13.24 -4.93
C HIS A 213 6.93 -13.82 -3.61
N ALA A 214 8.14 -13.39 -3.23
CA ALA A 214 8.83 -13.85 -2.03
C ALA A 214 9.75 -12.75 -1.50
N SER A 215 10.39 -12.92 -0.35
CA SER A 215 11.48 -12.06 0.10
C SER A 215 12.44 -12.78 1.04
N HIS A 216 13.75 -12.62 0.81
CA HIS A 216 14.79 -13.17 1.65
C HIS A 216 14.90 -12.45 3.01
N PRO A 217 15.68 -13.00 3.98
CA PRO A 217 15.98 -12.35 5.25
C PRO A 217 16.67 -10.99 5.08
N ASN A 218 16.56 -10.16 6.12
CA ASN A 218 17.35 -8.93 6.24
C ASN A 218 18.70 -9.24 6.89
N THR A 219 19.78 -9.09 6.15
CA THR A 219 21.16 -9.33 6.62
C THR A 219 21.87 -8.04 7.07
N THR A 220 21.25 -6.89 6.91
CA THR A 220 21.83 -5.56 7.21
C THR A 220 21.67 -5.15 8.68
N ASN A 221 22.18 -3.98 9.02
CA ASN A 221 22.13 -3.44 10.38
C ASN A 221 20.95 -2.49 10.63
N ASP A 222 20.12 -2.21 9.62
CA ASP A 222 18.94 -1.36 9.74
C ASP A 222 17.66 -2.15 9.44
N ARG A 223 16.52 -1.65 9.93
CA ARG A 223 15.19 -2.20 9.67
C ARG A 223 14.80 -1.95 8.21
N ARG A 224 14.25 -2.95 7.54
CA ARG A 224 13.51 -2.74 6.30
C ARG A 224 12.04 -2.55 6.62
N ILE A 225 11.51 -1.37 6.35
CA ILE A 225 10.14 -0.98 6.69
C ILE A 225 9.36 -0.65 5.42
N GLY A 226 8.25 -1.31 5.23
CA GLY A 226 7.27 -0.96 4.21
C GLY A 226 5.85 -1.04 4.73
N LEU A 227 4.97 -0.21 4.15
CA LEU A 227 3.53 -0.27 4.35
C LEU A 227 2.89 -0.90 3.12
N SER A 228 2.28 -2.06 3.30
CA SER A 228 1.48 -2.75 2.28
C SER A 228 0.03 -2.26 2.40
N LEU A 229 -0.55 -1.85 1.27
CA LEU A 229 -1.90 -1.29 1.15
C LEU A 229 -2.63 -2.05 0.06
N GLN A 230 -3.76 -2.66 0.39
CA GLN A 230 -4.58 -3.42 -0.55
C GLN A 230 -5.78 -2.57 -0.97
N TYR A 231 -5.76 -2.14 -2.23
CA TYR A 231 -6.87 -1.43 -2.85
C TYR A 231 -7.67 -2.38 -3.74
N LEU A 232 -8.99 -2.20 -3.76
CA LEU A 232 -9.88 -2.98 -4.62
C LEU A 232 -11.03 -2.13 -5.15
N THR A 233 -11.72 -2.63 -6.16
CA THR A 233 -12.95 -1.98 -6.64
C THR A 233 -14.13 -2.36 -5.75
N PRO A 234 -15.15 -1.49 -5.61
CA PRO A 234 -16.35 -1.78 -4.82
C PRO A 234 -17.16 -2.99 -5.33
N ARG A 235 -16.87 -3.50 -6.53
CA ARG A 235 -17.52 -4.71 -7.09
C ARG A 235 -17.07 -6.00 -6.42
N THR A 236 -15.84 -6.01 -5.88
CA THR A 236 -15.27 -7.16 -5.18
C THR A 236 -16.14 -7.54 -3.98
N GLN A 237 -16.25 -8.85 -3.70
CA GLN A 237 -16.99 -9.38 -2.56
C GLN A 237 -16.10 -10.30 -1.73
N GLN A 238 -16.34 -10.36 -0.43
CA GLN A 238 -15.76 -11.35 0.45
C GLN A 238 -16.61 -12.63 0.46
N LYS A 239 -16.00 -13.79 0.19
CA LYS A 239 -16.72 -15.08 0.08
C LYS A 239 -17.06 -15.73 1.40
N HIS A 240 -16.35 -15.36 2.47
CA HIS A 240 -16.43 -16.08 3.75
C HIS A 240 -17.22 -15.32 4.83
N THR A 241 -17.50 -14.05 4.62
CA THR A 241 -18.27 -13.21 5.55
C THR A 241 -18.82 -11.97 4.85
N ASP A 242 -19.99 -11.50 5.29
CA ASP A 242 -20.59 -10.22 4.91
C ASP A 242 -20.26 -9.08 5.92
N LEU A 243 -19.42 -9.36 6.91
CA LEU A 243 -19.08 -8.43 7.99
C LEU A 243 -17.76 -7.68 7.77
N GLU A 244 -17.03 -7.99 6.69
CA GLU A 244 -15.80 -7.28 6.38
C GLU A 244 -16.05 -5.81 6.05
N SER A 245 -15.04 -4.98 6.33
CA SER A 245 -15.11 -3.54 6.18
C SER A 245 -14.04 -3.01 5.24
N ALA A 246 -14.28 -1.85 4.65
CA ALA A 246 -13.31 -1.14 3.82
C ALA A 246 -13.56 0.39 3.87
N THR A 247 -12.53 1.18 3.61
CA THR A 247 -12.62 2.62 3.54
C THR A 247 -12.75 3.07 2.08
N LEU A 248 -13.79 3.82 1.74
CA LEU A 248 -13.87 4.48 0.44
C LEU A 248 -12.84 5.62 0.39
N VAL A 249 -11.81 5.48 -0.46
CA VAL A 249 -10.73 6.46 -0.60
C VAL A 249 -10.84 7.29 -1.86
N ARG A 250 -11.57 6.83 -2.87
CA ARG A 250 -11.85 7.60 -4.10
C ARG A 250 -13.16 7.13 -4.76
N GLY A 251 -13.86 8.07 -5.44
CA GLY A 251 -15.04 7.76 -6.23
C GLY A 251 -16.30 7.47 -5.42
N LYS A 252 -17.01 6.40 -5.77
CA LYS A 252 -18.31 6.03 -5.18
C LYS A 252 -18.41 4.52 -4.99
N ASP A 253 -18.89 4.09 -3.84
CA ASP A 253 -19.38 2.73 -3.65
C ASP A 253 -20.88 2.66 -4.00
N ARG A 254 -21.24 1.86 -5.01
CA ARG A 254 -22.61 1.62 -5.45
C ARG A 254 -23.08 0.20 -5.13
N TYR A 255 -22.22 -0.61 -4.53
CA TYR A 255 -22.47 -2.03 -4.29
C TYR A 255 -22.72 -2.33 -2.82
N GLY A 256 -22.02 -1.66 -1.89
CA GLY A 256 -22.18 -1.88 -0.46
C GLY A 256 -21.73 -3.26 0.00
N ASN A 257 -20.75 -3.86 -0.69
CA ASN A 257 -20.24 -5.19 -0.37
C ASN A 257 -19.37 -5.21 0.89
N PHE A 258 -18.91 -4.04 1.34
CA PHE A 258 -18.10 -3.88 2.54
C PHE A 258 -18.74 -2.86 3.47
N ARG A 259 -18.67 -3.12 4.77
CA ARG A 259 -19.11 -2.19 5.80
C ARG A 259 -18.17 -0.95 5.79
N PRO A 260 -18.72 0.29 5.74
CA PRO A 260 -17.89 1.48 5.82
C PRO A 260 -17.11 1.57 7.13
N GLU A 261 -15.86 2.00 7.06
CA GLU A 261 -14.99 2.20 8.21
C GLU A 261 -14.99 3.66 8.67
N PRO A 262 -14.87 3.90 9.98
CA PRO A 262 -14.65 5.25 10.50
C PRO A 262 -13.24 5.74 10.11
N LEU A 263 -13.10 7.06 9.91
CA LEU A 263 -11.82 7.68 9.59
C LEU A 263 -10.98 7.88 10.86
N CYS A 264 -9.73 7.44 10.84
CA CYS A 264 -8.77 7.72 11.89
C CYS A 264 -8.32 9.21 11.82
N THR A 265 -8.77 10.01 12.79
CA THR A 265 -8.40 11.43 12.92
C THR A 265 -7.37 11.68 14.01
N GLU A 266 -7.21 10.74 14.95
CA GLU A 266 -6.27 10.77 16.05
C GLU A 266 -5.61 9.40 16.23
N ASN A 267 -4.30 9.40 16.53
CA ASN A 267 -3.56 8.17 16.74
C ASN A 267 -4.10 7.39 17.95
N PHE A 268 -4.45 6.13 17.75
CA PHE A 268 -4.91 5.22 18.79
C PHE A 268 -6.11 5.73 19.60
N ALA A 269 -7.04 6.44 18.96
CA ALA A 269 -8.29 6.83 19.59
C ALA A 269 -9.02 5.58 20.13
N PRO A 270 -9.62 5.64 21.35
CA PRO A 270 -10.20 4.47 22.00
C PRO A 270 -11.27 3.75 21.17
N GLU A 271 -12.11 4.50 20.46
CA GLU A 271 -13.13 3.96 19.55
C GLU A 271 -12.51 3.23 18.36
N MET A 272 -11.39 3.75 17.84
CA MET A 272 -10.66 3.15 16.71
C MET A 272 -9.94 1.86 17.13
N ILE A 273 -9.38 1.83 18.34
CA ILE A 273 -8.81 0.61 18.93
C ILE A 273 -9.88 -0.47 19.03
N THR A 274 -11.07 -0.12 19.53
CA THR A 274 -12.20 -1.04 19.68
C THR A 274 -12.67 -1.58 18.32
N PHE A 275 -12.81 -0.69 17.33
CA PHE A 275 -13.22 -1.07 15.98
C PHE A 275 -12.18 -1.97 15.31
N GLN A 276 -10.89 -1.61 15.37
CA GLN A 276 -9.79 -2.38 14.79
C GLN A 276 -9.71 -3.79 15.42
N ALA A 277 -9.87 -3.92 16.72
CA ALA A 277 -9.87 -5.22 17.39
C ALA A 277 -11.06 -6.11 16.95
N GLU A 278 -12.23 -5.53 16.67
CA GLU A 278 -13.34 -6.26 16.07
C GLU A 278 -13.00 -6.76 14.67
N VAL A 279 -12.47 -5.89 13.83
CA VAL A 279 -12.05 -6.22 12.45
C VAL A 279 -11.00 -7.32 12.46
N GLU A 280 -9.98 -7.22 13.31
CA GLU A 280 -8.92 -8.21 13.43
C GLU A 280 -9.46 -9.59 13.82
N ARG A 281 -10.39 -9.64 14.78
CA ARG A 281 -11.06 -10.88 15.19
C ARG A 281 -11.87 -11.51 14.05
N LEU A 282 -12.54 -10.70 13.22
CA LEU A 282 -13.29 -11.20 12.06
C LEU A 282 -12.34 -11.73 10.98
N LYS A 283 -11.25 -11.05 10.73
CA LYS A 283 -10.22 -11.45 9.76
C LYS A 283 -9.61 -12.82 10.12
N HIS A 284 -9.28 -13.07 11.38
CA HIS A 284 -8.80 -14.37 11.83
C HIS A 284 -9.79 -15.50 11.51
N LYS A 285 -11.09 -15.27 11.66
CA LYS A 285 -12.11 -16.26 11.29
C LYS A 285 -12.11 -16.58 9.81
N VAL A 286 -11.87 -15.58 8.94
CA VAL A 286 -11.79 -15.78 7.48
C VAL A 286 -10.56 -16.60 7.10
N TYR A 287 -9.40 -16.31 7.71
CA TYR A 287 -8.16 -17.05 7.45
C TYR A 287 -8.16 -18.49 7.99
N ASP A 288 -8.92 -18.76 9.04
CA ASP A 288 -9.04 -20.10 9.64
C ASP A 288 -10.07 -20.98 8.92
N THR A 289 -10.91 -20.40 8.05
CA THR A 289 -11.87 -21.17 7.25
C THR A 289 -11.13 -21.78 6.04
N LYS A 290 -11.05 -23.08 6.00
CA LYS A 290 -10.47 -23.88 4.87
C LYS A 290 -11.49 -24.14 3.80
#